data_f6fa453c7901abea230c1695bdb5758d
#
_entry.id   f6fa453c7901abea230c1695bdb5758d
#
_cell.length_a   1.000
_cell.length_b   1.000
_cell.length_c   1.000
_cell.angle_alpha   90.00
_cell.angle_beta   90.00
_cell.angle_gamma   90.00
#
_symmetry.space_group_name_H-M   'P 1'
#
loop_
_entity.id
_entity.type
_entity.pdbx_description
1 polymer ?
#
loop_
_entity_poly.entity_id
_entity_poly.type
_entity_poly.pdbx_seq_one_letter_code
_entity_poly.pdbx_strand_id
1 'polypeptide(L)'
;MFDASKTTLSEATERWLVETRCIPQSVIAGLRITEQEEFMSQSGTKERCVCFNYFEDGKLVNTKFRSGAKNFKMVQGAELIPYNIDSVLGQDTCIIHEGELDAASSLATGFKSVISVPAGANANLSWLDRFMESHFENLKDIIIAVDTDSAGLKLRDELVNRLGAERCRVAVYGPGCKDANEHLVKYGIDSLRIAIEQAEEIPLEGIFTAADLHEDLRALFDNGFGPGAETGWEEMDKICTYERRRLVIVTGIPGAGKSEWLDELVLRLCMRHQWKIAFFSPENNPIVYHLRKLIEKLTGRRFQNGCGMTEGLLLRSEEFLAENVCHIALKGSATPERVLAKARELVLRRGCRIFVFDPVNRFEHTPAPGQSETQYLSNFLNLFTEFATQYNCLVILVAHPRKMNRNPVTNHTPRPDMYDVNGSADFFNKADYGLVVERDKEVGVTRVYVEKVKFKHLGTGGVATFVYDPVSGRYLPCEESQDPSVPPEQRVRNTVNDSSCWLPEKELFE
;
A
#
# COMPACT_ATOMS: atom_id res chain seq x y z
N MET A 1 -8.97 -22.38 -26.47
CA MET A 1 -7.90 -23.08 -25.73
C MET A 1 -6.62 -22.94 -26.56
N PHE A 2 -5.67 -22.14 -26.10
CA PHE A 2 -4.42 -21.87 -26.79
C PHE A 2 -3.51 -23.12 -26.70
N ASP A 3 -3.07 -23.65 -27.84
CA ASP A 3 -2.17 -24.79 -27.89
C ASP A 3 -0.73 -24.29 -28.12
N ALA A 4 0.00 -24.04 -27.01
CA ALA A 4 1.38 -23.55 -27.04
C ALA A 4 2.37 -24.52 -27.73
N SER A 5 1.95 -25.73 -28.08
CA SER A 5 2.80 -26.73 -28.74
C SER A 5 2.95 -26.53 -30.25
N LYS A 6 2.19 -25.61 -30.86
CA LYS A 6 2.06 -25.49 -32.33
C LYS A 6 2.67 -24.24 -32.96
N THR A 7 3.15 -23.27 -32.19
CA THR A 7 3.74 -22.04 -32.74
C THR A 7 5.26 -22.06 -32.58
N THR A 8 5.94 -22.37 -33.67
CA THR A 8 7.38 -22.18 -33.81
C THR A 8 7.69 -20.70 -33.98
N LEU A 9 8.79 -20.23 -33.37
CA LEU A 9 9.30 -18.88 -33.64
C LEU A 9 9.67 -18.75 -35.12
N SER A 10 9.45 -17.58 -35.71
CA SER A 10 10.02 -17.25 -37.00
C SER A 10 11.55 -17.10 -36.88
N GLU A 11 12.26 -17.34 -37.93
CA GLU A 11 13.73 -17.17 -37.99
C GLU A 11 14.15 -15.76 -37.59
N ALA A 12 13.35 -14.74 -37.91
CA ALA A 12 13.63 -13.36 -37.52
C ALA A 12 13.50 -13.13 -35.99
N THR A 13 12.46 -13.67 -35.36
CA THR A 13 12.24 -13.55 -33.92
C THR A 13 13.27 -14.38 -33.15
N GLU A 14 13.59 -15.58 -33.62
CA GLU A 14 14.63 -16.43 -33.02
C GLU A 14 15.99 -15.73 -33.08
N ARG A 15 16.37 -15.20 -34.24
CA ARG A 15 17.60 -14.43 -34.44
C ARG A 15 17.65 -13.20 -33.50
N TRP A 16 16.54 -12.49 -33.36
CA TRP A 16 16.46 -11.36 -32.45
C TRP A 16 16.70 -11.77 -30.99
N LEU A 17 16.07 -12.87 -30.52
CA LEU A 17 16.28 -13.36 -29.16
C LEU A 17 17.73 -13.84 -28.93
N VAL A 18 18.30 -14.59 -29.91
CA VAL A 18 19.63 -15.19 -29.76
C VAL A 18 20.74 -14.19 -29.99
N GLU A 19 20.68 -13.41 -31.09
CA GLU A 19 21.81 -12.55 -31.48
C GLU A 19 21.72 -11.16 -30.88
N THR A 20 20.48 -10.58 -30.77
CA THR A 20 20.32 -9.21 -30.25
C THR A 20 20.15 -9.18 -28.73
N ARG A 21 19.40 -10.16 -28.18
CA ARG A 21 19.14 -10.26 -26.75
C ARG A 21 20.06 -11.22 -26.02
N CYS A 22 20.88 -11.94 -26.74
CA CYS A 22 21.84 -12.92 -26.20
C CYS A 22 21.21 -14.02 -25.35
N ILE A 23 19.95 -14.39 -25.63
CA ILE A 23 19.23 -15.46 -24.93
C ILE A 23 19.43 -16.79 -25.64
N PRO A 24 20.04 -17.81 -25.00
CA PRO A 24 20.27 -19.11 -25.62
C PRO A 24 18.98 -19.84 -26.02
N GLN A 25 19.02 -20.60 -27.11
CA GLN A 25 17.86 -21.42 -27.55
C GLN A 25 17.32 -22.35 -26.47
N SER A 26 18.20 -22.91 -25.63
CA SER A 26 17.78 -23.78 -24.53
C SER A 26 16.92 -23.06 -23.51
N VAL A 27 17.19 -21.78 -23.24
CA VAL A 27 16.38 -20.92 -22.36
C VAL A 27 15.05 -20.58 -23.03
N ILE A 28 15.06 -20.20 -24.30
CA ILE A 28 13.85 -19.90 -25.09
C ILE A 28 12.91 -21.11 -25.09
N ALA A 29 13.43 -22.30 -25.34
CA ALA A 29 12.67 -23.56 -25.32
C ALA A 29 12.16 -23.91 -23.91
N GLY A 30 13.01 -23.76 -22.87
CA GLY A 30 12.65 -24.01 -21.48
C GLY A 30 11.52 -23.12 -20.99
N LEU A 31 11.54 -21.85 -21.37
CA LEU A 31 10.49 -20.85 -21.06
C LEU A 31 9.27 -20.97 -21.97
N ARG A 32 9.29 -21.83 -22.98
CA ARG A 32 8.21 -22.03 -23.96
C ARG A 32 7.78 -20.70 -24.60
N ILE A 33 8.75 -19.85 -24.98
CA ILE A 33 8.51 -18.61 -25.67
C ILE A 33 8.01 -18.94 -27.07
N THR A 34 6.91 -18.31 -27.51
CA THR A 34 6.27 -18.54 -28.79
C THR A 34 6.04 -17.22 -29.54
N GLU A 35 5.47 -17.29 -30.72
CA GLU A 35 5.16 -16.11 -31.54
C GLU A 35 3.78 -16.27 -32.17
N GLN A 36 3.00 -15.18 -32.19
CA GLN A 36 1.74 -15.12 -32.92
C GLN A 36 1.38 -13.72 -33.37
N GLU A 37 0.40 -13.61 -34.27
CA GLU A 37 -0.21 -12.33 -34.59
C GLU A 37 -1.29 -11.98 -33.57
N GLU A 38 -1.22 -10.76 -33.01
CA GLU A 38 -2.17 -10.28 -32.00
C GLU A 38 -2.58 -8.83 -32.31
N PHE A 39 -3.85 -8.50 -32.05
CA PHE A 39 -4.33 -7.14 -32.18
C PHE A 39 -3.83 -6.29 -31.02
N MET A 40 -3.10 -5.22 -31.35
CA MET A 40 -2.55 -4.27 -30.38
C MET A 40 -3.38 -2.99 -30.39
N SER A 41 -4.04 -2.70 -29.27
CA SER A 41 -4.89 -1.50 -29.13
C SER A 41 -4.11 -0.19 -29.27
N GLN A 42 -2.82 -0.20 -28.91
CA GLN A 42 -1.93 0.97 -28.99
C GLN A 42 -1.69 1.42 -30.44
N SER A 43 -1.61 0.49 -31.39
CA SER A 43 -1.41 0.78 -32.81
C SER A 43 -2.69 0.65 -33.63
N GLY A 44 -3.73 0.01 -33.10
CA GLY A 44 -4.98 -0.28 -33.79
C GLY A 44 -4.86 -1.34 -34.88
N THR A 45 -3.76 -2.12 -34.89
CA THR A 45 -3.47 -3.12 -35.95
C THR A 45 -3.07 -4.46 -35.38
N LYS A 46 -3.16 -5.52 -36.18
CA LYS A 46 -2.54 -6.79 -35.82
C LYS A 46 -1.04 -6.70 -36.04
N GLU A 47 -0.30 -7.08 -35.02
CA GLU A 47 1.16 -7.10 -35.03
C GLU A 47 1.65 -8.51 -34.69
N ARG A 48 2.81 -8.88 -35.26
CA ARG A 48 3.52 -10.08 -34.86
C ARG A 48 4.17 -9.85 -33.51
N CYS A 49 3.85 -10.69 -32.55
CA CYS A 49 4.24 -10.53 -31.14
C CYS A 49 4.99 -11.76 -30.64
N VAL A 50 6.06 -11.50 -29.89
CA VAL A 50 6.66 -12.50 -29.00
C VAL A 50 5.70 -12.76 -27.85
N CYS A 51 5.45 -14.02 -27.55
CA CYS A 51 4.54 -14.48 -26.51
C CYS A 51 5.33 -15.04 -25.34
N PHE A 52 5.28 -14.34 -24.21
CA PHE A 52 5.76 -14.86 -22.94
C PHE A 52 4.61 -15.60 -22.28
N ASN A 53 4.76 -16.94 -22.16
CA ASN A 53 3.72 -17.80 -21.68
C ASN A 53 3.93 -18.09 -20.19
N TYR A 54 2.94 -17.78 -19.36
CA TYR A 54 2.96 -17.91 -17.91
C TYR A 54 2.33 -19.24 -17.51
N PHE A 55 3.10 -20.08 -16.87
CA PHE A 55 2.66 -21.41 -16.44
C PHE A 55 2.62 -21.49 -14.92
N GLU A 56 1.67 -22.28 -14.42
CA GLU A 56 1.56 -22.72 -13.03
C GLU A 56 1.19 -24.19 -13.02
N ASP A 57 1.92 -25.01 -12.29
CA ASP A 57 1.80 -26.46 -12.29
C ASP A 57 1.86 -27.05 -13.71
N GLY A 58 2.69 -26.47 -14.57
CA GLY A 58 2.83 -26.85 -15.98
C GLY A 58 1.65 -26.49 -16.88
N LYS A 59 0.60 -25.83 -16.38
CA LYS A 59 -0.57 -25.37 -17.15
C LYS A 59 -0.41 -23.92 -17.55
N LEU A 60 -0.77 -23.57 -18.78
CA LEU A 60 -0.79 -22.19 -19.26
C LEU A 60 -1.93 -21.40 -18.57
N VAL A 61 -1.58 -20.36 -17.85
CA VAL A 61 -2.50 -19.48 -17.10
C VAL A 61 -2.69 -18.15 -17.83
N ASN A 62 -1.60 -17.56 -18.37
CA ASN A 62 -1.63 -16.28 -19.02
C ASN A 62 -0.59 -16.20 -20.13
N THR A 63 -0.73 -15.22 -21.01
CA THR A 63 0.27 -14.89 -22.04
C THR A 63 0.42 -13.38 -22.15
N LYS A 64 1.66 -12.90 -22.11
CA LYS A 64 2.00 -11.51 -22.40
C LYS A 64 2.55 -11.40 -23.81
N PHE A 65 1.94 -10.55 -24.59
CA PHE A 65 2.30 -10.28 -25.97
C PHE A 65 3.18 -9.04 -26.04
N ARG A 66 4.28 -9.13 -26.75
CA ARG A 66 5.20 -8.01 -26.99
C ARG A 66 5.46 -7.85 -28.47
N SER A 67 5.03 -6.74 -29.06
CA SER A 67 5.31 -6.43 -30.45
C SER A 67 6.72 -5.85 -30.67
N GLY A 68 7.16 -5.80 -31.91
CA GLY A 68 8.42 -5.16 -32.31
C GLY A 68 8.50 -3.67 -31.93
N ALA A 69 7.36 -2.98 -31.93
CA ALA A 69 7.24 -1.56 -31.52
C ALA A 69 7.23 -1.35 -30.00
N LYS A 70 7.44 -2.42 -29.21
CA LYS A 70 7.34 -2.42 -27.73
C LYS A 70 5.93 -2.10 -27.20
N ASN A 71 4.88 -2.46 -27.97
CA ASN A 71 3.53 -2.50 -27.45
C ASN A 71 3.33 -3.79 -26.66
N PHE A 72 2.62 -3.70 -25.53
CA PHE A 72 2.37 -4.83 -24.66
C PHE A 72 0.87 -5.06 -24.45
N LYS A 73 0.49 -6.33 -24.34
CA LYS A 73 -0.87 -6.76 -24.04
C LYS A 73 -0.81 -8.07 -23.26
N MET A 74 -1.71 -8.28 -22.32
CA MET A 74 -1.94 -9.58 -21.69
C MET A 74 -3.31 -10.13 -22.10
N VAL A 75 -3.54 -11.42 -21.90
CA VAL A 75 -4.85 -12.03 -22.14
C VAL A 75 -5.84 -11.40 -21.16
N GLN A 76 -6.92 -10.84 -21.70
CA GLN A 76 -7.94 -10.16 -20.89
C GLN A 76 -8.63 -11.16 -19.95
N GLY A 77 -8.77 -10.78 -18.68
CA GLY A 77 -9.39 -11.61 -17.66
C GLY A 77 -8.57 -12.81 -17.19
N ALA A 78 -7.35 -13.02 -17.73
CA ALA A 78 -6.45 -14.05 -17.24
C ALA A 78 -5.80 -13.61 -15.91
N GLU A 79 -5.53 -14.59 -15.06
CA GLU A 79 -4.92 -14.34 -13.76
C GLU A 79 -3.49 -13.82 -13.89
N LEU A 80 -3.12 -12.85 -13.02
CA LEU A 80 -1.78 -12.30 -12.96
C LEU A 80 -0.92 -13.15 -12.03
N ILE A 81 -0.02 -13.94 -12.61
CA ILE A 81 0.97 -14.75 -11.89
C ILE A 81 2.38 -14.33 -12.28
N PRO A 82 3.40 -14.54 -11.44
CA PRO A 82 4.79 -14.31 -11.85
C PRO A 82 5.19 -15.18 -13.04
N TYR A 83 5.99 -14.62 -13.94
CA TYR A 83 6.56 -15.39 -15.03
C TYR A 83 7.54 -16.44 -14.50
N ASN A 84 7.42 -17.68 -14.97
CA ASN A 84 8.23 -18.82 -14.56
C ASN A 84 8.11 -19.19 -13.06
N ILE A 85 6.95 -19.01 -12.46
CA ILE A 85 6.71 -19.20 -11.01
C ILE A 85 7.04 -20.61 -10.54
N ASP A 86 6.78 -21.64 -11.36
CA ASP A 86 7.08 -23.05 -11.04
C ASP A 86 8.57 -23.28 -10.70
N SER A 87 9.47 -22.40 -11.17
CA SER A 87 10.90 -22.51 -10.92
C SER A 87 11.31 -22.27 -9.47
N VAL A 88 10.43 -21.67 -8.66
CA VAL A 88 10.70 -21.35 -7.25
C VAL A 88 10.41 -22.51 -6.31
N LEU A 89 9.56 -23.45 -6.73
CA LEU A 89 9.15 -24.57 -5.89
C LEU A 89 10.33 -25.44 -5.44
N GLY A 90 10.44 -25.60 -4.12
CA GLY A 90 11.49 -26.45 -3.51
C GLY A 90 12.90 -25.87 -3.60
N GLN A 91 13.04 -24.58 -3.90
CA GLN A 91 14.33 -23.88 -3.92
C GLN A 91 14.56 -23.11 -2.60
N ASP A 92 15.83 -22.90 -2.26
CA ASP A 92 16.23 -22.06 -1.13
C ASP A 92 16.44 -20.59 -1.54
N THR A 93 16.60 -20.33 -2.85
CA THR A 93 16.92 -19.02 -3.41
C THR A 93 15.98 -18.66 -4.56
N CYS A 94 15.74 -17.37 -4.79
CA CYS A 94 14.99 -16.89 -5.94
C CYS A 94 15.55 -15.55 -6.43
N ILE A 95 15.61 -15.37 -7.76
CA ILE A 95 15.95 -14.11 -8.40
C ILE A 95 14.66 -13.52 -8.97
N ILE A 96 14.36 -12.25 -8.61
CA ILE A 96 13.13 -11.57 -9.03
C ILE A 96 13.50 -10.39 -9.94
N HIS A 97 13.02 -10.44 -11.18
CA HIS A 97 13.17 -9.40 -12.19
C HIS A 97 11.89 -8.61 -12.42
N GLU A 98 12.02 -7.46 -13.07
CA GLU A 98 10.89 -6.68 -13.54
C GLU A 98 10.30 -7.25 -14.84
N GLY A 99 11.15 -7.63 -15.79
CA GLY A 99 10.78 -8.07 -17.13
C GLY A 99 11.11 -9.53 -17.45
N GLU A 100 10.39 -10.09 -18.43
CA GLU A 100 10.56 -11.49 -18.85
C GLU A 100 11.92 -11.73 -19.54
N LEU A 101 12.41 -10.73 -20.29
CA LEU A 101 13.73 -10.81 -20.93
C LEU A 101 14.86 -10.79 -19.91
N ASP A 102 14.69 -10.06 -18.80
CA ASP A 102 15.66 -10.00 -17.71
C ASP A 102 15.71 -11.33 -16.97
N ALA A 103 14.54 -11.94 -16.71
CA ALA A 103 14.46 -13.29 -16.18
C ALA A 103 15.13 -14.31 -17.10
N ALA A 104 14.90 -14.23 -18.41
CA ALA A 104 15.55 -15.08 -19.40
C ALA A 104 17.08 -14.85 -19.42
N SER A 105 17.55 -13.62 -19.21
CA SER A 105 18.98 -13.29 -19.12
C SER A 105 19.66 -13.95 -17.93
N SER A 106 19.00 -13.94 -16.77
CA SER A 106 19.53 -14.63 -15.58
C SER A 106 19.50 -16.15 -15.72
N LEU A 107 18.46 -16.71 -16.35
CA LEU A 107 18.44 -18.15 -16.68
C LEU A 107 19.59 -18.54 -17.63
N ALA A 108 19.97 -17.65 -18.57
CA ALA A 108 21.10 -17.88 -19.48
C ALA A 108 22.43 -18.00 -18.74
N THR A 109 22.58 -17.42 -17.56
CA THR A 109 23.78 -17.55 -16.72
C THR A 109 23.83 -18.85 -15.92
N GLY A 110 22.75 -19.66 -15.94
CA GLY A 110 22.68 -20.98 -15.28
C GLY A 110 21.92 -21.00 -13.96
N PHE A 111 21.41 -19.88 -13.48
CA PHE A 111 20.47 -19.87 -12.35
C PHE A 111 19.18 -20.61 -12.72
N LYS A 112 18.54 -21.25 -11.74
CA LYS A 112 17.35 -22.08 -11.96
C LYS A 112 16.07 -21.46 -11.46
N SER A 113 16.12 -20.83 -10.28
CA SER A 113 14.98 -20.20 -9.63
C SER A 113 14.95 -18.71 -9.97
N VAL A 114 14.32 -18.38 -11.08
CA VAL A 114 14.29 -17.03 -11.63
C VAL A 114 12.88 -16.72 -12.11
N ILE A 115 12.32 -15.60 -11.66
CA ILE A 115 11.01 -15.14 -12.06
C ILE A 115 11.05 -13.68 -12.51
N SER A 116 9.98 -13.22 -13.18
CA SER A 116 9.68 -11.80 -13.26
C SER A 116 8.28 -11.48 -12.73
N VAL A 117 8.10 -10.26 -12.24
CA VAL A 117 6.78 -9.80 -11.79
C VAL A 117 5.80 -9.71 -12.95
N PRO A 118 4.48 -9.96 -12.74
CA PRO A 118 3.54 -10.11 -13.85
C PRO A 118 3.23 -8.82 -14.62
N ALA A 119 3.32 -7.66 -13.97
CA ALA A 119 2.85 -6.39 -14.52
C ALA A 119 3.94 -5.30 -14.66
N GLY A 120 5.23 -5.70 -14.74
CA GLY A 120 6.37 -4.78 -14.78
C GLY A 120 6.48 -3.98 -13.48
N ALA A 121 7.02 -2.75 -13.54
CA ALA A 121 7.30 -1.91 -12.37
C ALA A 121 6.07 -1.42 -11.59
N ASN A 122 4.99 -2.20 -11.57
CA ASN A 122 3.83 -1.90 -10.75
C ASN A 122 4.09 -2.32 -9.30
N ALA A 123 4.08 -1.35 -8.38
CA ALA A 123 4.25 -1.59 -6.95
C ALA A 123 3.05 -2.32 -6.28
N ASN A 124 1.97 -2.61 -7.02
CA ASN A 124 0.90 -3.47 -6.52
C ASN A 124 1.33 -4.94 -6.60
N LEU A 125 1.70 -5.48 -5.45
CA LEU A 125 2.16 -6.87 -5.30
C LEU A 125 1.04 -7.81 -4.79
N SER A 126 -0.22 -7.56 -5.12
CA SER A 126 -1.35 -8.42 -4.69
C SER A 126 -1.20 -9.87 -5.13
N TRP A 127 -0.53 -10.12 -6.25
CA TRP A 127 -0.19 -11.47 -6.72
C TRP A 127 0.64 -12.26 -5.70
N LEU A 128 1.49 -11.60 -4.89
CA LEU A 128 2.27 -12.27 -3.83
C LEU A 128 1.38 -12.92 -2.76
N ASP A 129 0.19 -12.39 -2.50
CA ASP A 129 -0.70 -12.90 -1.45
C ASP A 129 -1.01 -14.39 -1.67
N ARG A 130 -1.16 -14.77 -2.93
CA ARG A 130 -1.44 -16.16 -3.34
C ARG A 130 -0.22 -17.07 -3.21
N PHE A 131 0.95 -16.59 -3.57
CA PHE A 131 2.17 -17.40 -3.67
C PHE A 131 3.06 -17.35 -2.42
N MET A 132 2.76 -16.47 -1.46
CA MET A 132 3.62 -16.23 -0.31
C MET A 132 3.90 -17.51 0.49
N GLU A 133 2.86 -18.24 0.88
CA GLU A 133 2.99 -19.44 1.74
C GLU A 133 3.65 -20.60 0.99
N SER A 134 3.30 -20.80 -0.28
CA SER A 134 3.74 -21.98 -1.04
C SER A 134 5.10 -21.81 -1.72
N HIS A 135 5.48 -20.59 -2.12
CA HIS A 135 6.67 -20.34 -2.94
C HIS A 135 7.72 -19.47 -2.25
N PHE A 136 7.33 -18.49 -1.42
CA PHE A 136 8.25 -17.48 -0.91
C PHE A 136 8.57 -17.59 0.58
N GLU A 137 7.71 -18.22 1.38
CA GLU A 137 7.87 -18.23 2.86
C GLU A 137 9.17 -18.90 3.31
N ASN A 138 9.56 -19.98 2.64
CA ASN A 138 10.73 -20.81 3.00
C ASN A 138 12.03 -20.40 2.28
N LEU A 139 11.99 -19.41 1.39
CA LEU A 139 13.21 -18.93 0.73
C LEU A 139 14.15 -18.29 1.75
N LYS A 140 15.42 -18.62 1.65
CA LYS A 140 16.48 -18.10 2.53
C LYS A 140 17.19 -16.88 1.95
N ASP A 141 17.31 -16.82 0.61
CA ASP A 141 18.02 -15.77 -0.10
C ASP A 141 17.21 -15.36 -1.34
N ILE A 142 16.85 -14.08 -1.43
CA ILE A 142 16.07 -13.53 -2.51
C ILE A 142 16.84 -12.38 -3.13
N ILE A 143 17.20 -12.53 -4.40
CA ILE A 143 17.93 -11.50 -5.13
C ILE A 143 16.94 -10.64 -5.91
N ILE A 144 16.82 -9.38 -5.53
CA ILE A 144 15.99 -8.39 -6.22
C ILE A 144 16.83 -7.78 -7.34
N ALA A 145 16.47 -8.09 -8.57
CA ALA A 145 17.22 -7.78 -9.78
C ALA A 145 16.34 -6.97 -10.78
N VAL A 146 15.65 -5.96 -10.26
CA VAL A 146 14.76 -5.07 -11.03
C VAL A 146 15.52 -3.94 -11.70
N ASP A 147 14.81 -3.15 -12.54
CA ASP A 147 15.39 -2.01 -13.23
C ASP A 147 15.88 -0.94 -12.25
N THR A 148 16.93 -0.18 -12.63
CA THR A 148 17.51 0.87 -11.78
C THR A 148 16.84 2.24 -11.94
N ASP A 149 15.76 2.33 -12.71
CA ASP A 149 14.97 3.56 -12.84
C ASP A 149 14.02 3.78 -11.63
N SER A 150 13.36 4.94 -11.60
CA SER A 150 12.52 5.34 -10.46
C SER A 150 11.34 4.37 -10.21
N ALA A 151 10.85 3.69 -11.23
CA ALA A 151 9.76 2.73 -11.11
C ALA A 151 10.28 1.40 -10.55
N GLY A 152 11.42 0.91 -11.06
CA GLY A 152 12.10 -0.28 -10.56
C GLY A 152 12.57 -0.14 -9.11
N LEU A 153 13.08 1.05 -8.70
CA LEU A 153 13.44 1.31 -7.31
C LEU A 153 12.23 1.22 -6.36
N LYS A 154 11.06 1.73 -6.77
CA LYS A 154 9.82 1.58 -5.98
C LYS A 154 9.38 0.12 -5.88
N LEU A 155 9.47 -0.61 -6.98
CA LEU A 155 9.19 -2.04 -7.00
C LEU A 155 10.14 -2.81 -6.07
N ARG A 156 11.44 -2.50 -6.10
CA ARG A 156 12.45 -3.05 -5.19
C ARG A 156 12.05 -2.88 -3.72
N ASP A 157 11.74 -1.64 -3.34
CA ASP A 157 11.39 -1.31 -1.96
C ASP A 157 10.12 -2.05 -1.49
N GLU A 158 9.12 -2.17 -2.35
CA GLU A 158 7.91 -2.93 -2.03
C GLU A 158 8.18 -4.44 -1.94
N LEU A 159 9.00 -5.01 -2.82
CA LEU A 159 9.41 -6.41 -2.74
C LEU A 159 10.17 -6.69 -1.44
N VAL A 160 11.13 -5.84 -1.09
CA VAL A 160 11.88 -5.94 0.17
C VAL A 160 10.96 -5.87 1.38
N ASN A 161 10.02 -4.92 1.41
CA ASN A 161 9.04 -4.78 2.49
C ASN A 161 8.12 -6.00 2.64
N ARG A 162 7.79 -6.67 1.53
CA ARG A 162 6.92 -7.83 1.52
C ARG A 162 7.65 -9.13 1.84
N LEU A 163 8.87 -9.25 1.35
CA LEU A 163 9.66 -10.49 1.45
C LEU A 163 10.57 -10.54 2.69
N GLY A 164 10.86 -9.38 3.31
CA GLY A 164 11.74 -9.25 4.48
C GLY A 164 13.16 -8.90 4.08
N ALA A 165 13.67 -7.75 4.57
CA ALA A 165 14.97 -7.22 4.22
C ALA A 165 16.13 -8.17 4.58
N GLU A 166 15.97 -8.94 5.66
CA GLU A 166 16.97 -9.86 6.20
C GLU A 166 17.34 -11.03 5.27
N ARG A 167 16.52 -11.29 4.26
CA ARG A 167 16.76 -12.35 3.28
C ARG A 167 16.79 -11.85 1.84
N CYS A 168 16.78 -10.51 1.67
CA CYS A 168 16.86 -9.89 0.35
C CYS A 168 18.25 -9.31 0.10
N ARG A 169 18.73 -9.47 -1.13
CA ARG A 169 19.93 -8.81 -1.67
C ARG A 169 19.56 -8.12 -2.96
N VAL A 170 20.32 -7.11 -3.37
CA VAL A 170 20.05 -6.32 -4.58
C VAL A 170 21.15 -6.53 -5.59
N ALA A 171 20.81 -6.91 -6.81
CA ALA A 171 21.75 -7.02 -7.90
C ALA A 171 22.19 -5.63 -8.39
N VAL A 172 23.49 -5.46 -8.61
CA VAL A 172 24.07 -4.21 -9.12
C VAL A 172 24.61 -4.44 -10.53
N TYR A 173 24.06 -3.70 -11.49
CA TYR A 173 24.46 -3.83 -12.88
C TYR A 173 25.67 -2.97 -13.21
N GLY A 174 26.41 -3.37 -14.24
CA GLY A 174 27.58 -2.64 -14.71
C GLY A 174 27.22 -1.24 -15.25
N PRO A 175 28.21 -0.33 -15.32
CA PRO A 175 27.99 1.05 -15.72
C PRO A 175 27.23 1.22 -17.04
N GLY A 176 26.15 2.01 -17.01
CA GLY A 176 25.30 2.29 -18.18
C GLY A 176 24.39 1.14 -18.59
N CYS A 177 24.08 0.22 -17.66
CA CYS A 177 23.03 -0.79 -17.82
C CYS A 177 21.95 -0.53 -16.77
N LYS A 178 20.71 -0.54 -17.18
CA LYS A 178 19.57 -0.34 -16.28
C LYS A 178 18.91 -1.64 -15.85
N ASP A 179 19.09 -2.71 -16.62
CA ASP A 179 18.47 -4.01 -16.44
C ASP A 179 19.45 -5.17 -16.74
N ALA A 180 19.03 -6.40 -16.42
CA ALA A 180 19.84 -7.60 -16.61
C ALA A 180 20.11 -7.92 -18.07
N ASN A 181 19.17 -7.65 -18.98
CA ASN A 181 19.36 -7.92 -20.39
C ASN A 181 20.36 -6.94 -21.01
N GLU A 182 20.33 -5.66 -20.67
CA GLU A 182 21.35 -4.68 -21.10
C GLU A 182 22.74 -5.09 -20.60
N HIS A 183 22.83 -5.56 -19.35
CA HIS A 183 24.09 -6.07 -18.79
C HIS A 183 24.59 -7.29 -19.57
N LEU A 184 23.72 -8.27 -19.82
CA LEU A 184 24.04 -9.47 -20.60
C LEU A 184 24.58 -9.12 -21.98
N VAL A 185 23.87 -8.25 -22.71
CA VAL A 185 24.25 -7.86 -24.07
C VAL A 185 25.57 -7.11 -24.10
N LYS A 186 25.84 -6.26 -23.11
CA LYS A 186 27.02 -5.41 -23.08
C LYS A 186 28.26 -6.09 -22.52
N TYR A 187 28.12 -6.88 -21.48
CA TYR A 187 29.24 -7.43 -20.71
C TYR A 187 29.33 -8.96 -20.75
N GLY A 188 28.32 -9.63 -21.28
CA GLY A 188 28.29 -11.09 -21.45
C GLY A 188 27.80 -11.87 -20.23
N ILE A 189 27.68 -13.19 -20.43
CA ILE A 189 27.04 -14.15 -19.50
C ILE A 189 27.80 -14.21 -18.15
N ASP A 190 29.12 -14.29 -18.18
CA ASP A 190 29.91 -14.45 -16.95
C ASP A 190 29.87 -13.19 -16.09
N SER A 191 29.87 -12.00 -16.71
CA SER A 191 29.74 -10.75 -15.99
C SER A 191 28.38 -10.60 -15.31
N LEU A 192 27.28 -10.97 -15.99
CA LEU A 192 25.94 -10.94 -15.39
C LEU A 192 25.84 -11.96 -14.24
N ARG A 193 26.41 -13.17 -14.39
CA ARG A 193 26.46 -14.15 -13.31
C ARG A 193 27.13 -13.57 -12.08
N ILE A 194 28.31 -12.96 -12.23
CA ILE A 194 29.04 -12.33 -11.13
C ILE A 194 28.23 -11.22 -10.48
N ALA A 195 27.59 -10.36 -11.26
CA ALA A 195 26.73 -9.27 -10.73
C ALA A 195 25.56 -9.78 -9.87
N ILE A 196 25.00 -10.94 -10.23
CA ILE A 196 23.92 -11.59 -9.45
C ILE A 196 24.49 -12.30 -8.21
N GLU A 197 25.60 -13.05 -8.35
CA GLU A 197 26.23 -13.73 -7.22
C GLU A 197 26.74 -12.77 -6.15
N GLN A 198 27.24 -11.60 -6.59
CA GLN A 198 27.72 -10.52 -5.73
C GLN A 198 26.64 -9.50 -5.39
N ALA A 199 25.36 -9.86 -5.51
CA ALA A 199 24.27 -8.99 -5.09
C ALA A 199 24.52 -8.46 -3.67
N GLU A 200 24.36 -7.15 -3.50
CA GLU A 200 24.66 -6.45 -2.27
C GLU A 200 23.58 -6.70 -1.22
N GLU A 201 24.00 -6.92 0.01
CA GLU A 201 23.09 -6.94 1.15
C GLU A 201 22.40 -5.56 1.25
N ILE A 202 21.14 -5.56 1.66
CA ILE A 202 20.47 -4.31 1.96
C ILE A 202 21.24 -3.65 3.11
N PRO A 203 21.64 -2.36 3.00
CA PRO A 203 22.50 -1.72 3.97
C PRO A 203 22.07 -1.96 5.41
N LEU A 204 23.02 -2.25 6.28
CA LEU A 204 22.80 -2.43 7.70
C LEU A 204 21.96 -1.29 8.27
N GLU A 205 20.96 -1.63 9.06
CA GLU A 205 20.06 -0.66 9.70
C GLU A 205 20.82 0.53 10.28
N GLY A 206 20.53 1.71 9.75
CA GLY A 206 20.84 2.97 10.43
C GLY A 206 22.15 3.65 10.07
N ILE A 207 22.96 3.16 9.12
CA ILE A 207 24.19 3.85 8.70
C ILE A 207 24.11 4.15 7.21
N PHE A 208 23.87 5.43 6.89
CA PHE A 208 23.85 5.92 5.51
C PHE A 208 24.85 7.05 5.33
N THR A 209 25.60 7.01 4.26
CA THR A 209 26.39 8.13 3.77
C THR A 209 25.63 8.88 2.68
N ALA A 210 26.04 10.09 2.32
CA ALA A 210 25.46 10.80 1.19
C ALA A 210 25.66 10.05 -0.14
N ALA A 211 26.67 9.20 -0.22
CA ALA A 211 26.93 8.36 -1.39
C ALA A 211 25.88 7.25 -1.52
N ASP A 212 25.48 6.64 -0.40
CA ASP A 212 24.45 5.59 -0.37
C ASP A 212 23.07 6.13 -0.77
N LEU A 213 22.83 7.42 -0.59
CA LEU A 213 21.59 8.12 -0.90
C LEU A 213 21.67 8.98 -2.16
N HIS A 214 22.73 8.80 -2.98
CA HIS A 214 22.98 9.67 -4.14
C HIS A 214 21.81 9.69 -5.11
N GLU A 215 21.28 8.52 -5.49
CA GLU A 215 20.18 8.40 -6.43
C GLU A 215 18.88 8.99 -5.86
N ASP A 216 18.61 8.75 -4.58
CA ASP A 216 17.43 9.33 -3.90
C ASP A 216 17.53 10.86 -3.82
N LEU A 217 18.71 11.38 -3.51
CA LEU A 217 18.98 12.82 -3.51
C LEU A 217 18.84 13.43 -4.91
N ARG A 218 19.31 12.70 -5.93
CA ARG A 218 19.18 13.13 -7.32
C ARG A 218 17.72 13.16 -7.76
N ALA A 219 16.97 12.08 -7.48
CA ALA A 219 15.55 12.01 -7.75
C ALA A 219 14.77 13.13 -7.05
N LEU A 220 15.11 13.41 -5.79
CA LEU A 220 14.52 14.51 -5.04
C LEU A 220 14.88 15.89 -5.61
N PHE A 221 16.10 16.07 -6.09
CA PHE A 221 16.54 17.30 -6.73
C PHE A 221 15.83 17.56 -8.06
N ASP A 222 15.68 16.51 -8.88
CA ASP A 222 15.10 16.61 -10.23
C ASP A 222 13.57 16.74 -10.20
N ASN A 223 12.90 16.05 -9.27
CA ASN A 223 11.42 15.97 -9.20
C ASN A 223 10.78 16.76 -8.05
N GLY A 224 11.60 17.26 -7.11
CA GLY A 224 11.10 17.86 -5.87
C GLY A 224 10.47 16.82 -4.92
N PHE A 225 9.96 17.29 -3.78
CA PHE A 225 9.10 16.47 -2.93
C PHE A 225 7.80 16.20 -3.67
N GLY A 226 7.45 14.94 -3.88
CA GLY A 226 6.14 14.58 -4.41
C GLY A 226 5.02 15.05 -3.47
N PRO A 227 3.80 15.27 -3.99
CA PRO A 227 2.66 15.50 -3.12
C PRO A 227 2.45 14.26 -2.26
N GLY A 228 2.08 14.46 -0.99
CA GLY A 228 1.63 13.37 -0.14
C GLY A 228 0.35 12.72 -0.69
N ALA A 229 -0.05 11.61 -0.10
CA ALA A 229 -1.29 10.94 -0.45
C ALA A 229 -2.50 11.83 -0.07
N GLU A 230 -3.27 12.21 -1.07
CA GLU A 230 -4.48 13.00 -0.94
C GLU A 230 -5.67 12.14 -0.48
N THR A 231 -6.53 12.71 0.34
CA THR A 231 -7.76 12.07 0.83
C THR A 231 -8.91 12.19 -0.17
N GLY A 232 -8.85 13.18 -1.07
CA GLY A 232 -9.94 13.58 -1.93
C GLY A 232 -10.99 14.46 -1.24
N TRP A 233 -10.73 14.89 -0.02
CA TRP A 233 -11.39 16.03 0.59
C TRP A 233 -10.52 17.27 0.34
N GLU A 234 -10.93 18.11 -0.61
CA GLU A 234 -10.13 19.27 -1.06
C GLU A 234 -9.68 20.15 0.10
N GLU A 235 -10.57 20.44 1.06
CA GLU A 235 -10.25 21.27 2.22
C GLU A 235 -9.23 20.60 3.17
N MET A 236 -9.26 19.28 3.27
CA MET A 236 -8.28 18.52 4.04
C MET A 236 -6.93 18.47 3.31
N ASP A 237 -6.96 18.22 2.01
CA ASP A 237 -5.75 18.07 1.19
C ASP A 237 -4.96 19.39 1.06
N LYS A 238 -5.62 20.56 1.19
CA LYS A 238 -4.97 21.88 1.27
C LYS A 238 -4.11 22.05 2.53
N ILE A 239 -4.47 21.39 3.63
CA ILE A 239 -3.82 21.56 4.93
C ILE A 239 -3.00 20.38 5.37
N CYS A 240 -3.28 19.19 4.85
CA CYS A 240 -2.59 17.95 5.23
C CYS A 240 -2.76 16.85 4.17
N THR A 241 -1.66 16.35 3.65
CA THR A 241 -1.58 15.10 2.88
C THR A 241 -0.76 14.09 3.66
N TYR A 242 -0.86 12.80 3.30
CA TYR A 242 -0.29 11.74 4.11
C TYR A 242 0.88 11.03 3.42
N GLU A 243 1.85 10.59 4.21
CA GLU A 243 2.91 9.68 3.77
C GLU A 243 2.92 8.42 4.62
N ARG A 244 3.36 7.31 4.02
CA ARG A 244 3.77 6.12 4.79
C ARG A 244 5.04 6.42 5.59
N ARG A 245 5.44 5.53 6.49
CA ARG A 245 6.53 5.71 7.46
C ARG A 245 6.25 6.79 8.51
N ARG A 246 4.99 7.07 8.79
CA ARG A 246 4.57 8.17 9.68
C ARG A 246 3.64 7.67 10.77
N LEU A 247 3.74 8.35 11.90
CA LEU A 247 2.86 8.18 13.04
C LEU A 247 1.85 9.33 13.12
N VAL A 248 0.58 8.98 13.07
CA VAL A 248 -0.56 9.90 13.23
C VAL A 248 -1.17 9.69 14.61
N ILE A 249 -1.36 10.75 15.35
CA ILE A 249 -2.12 10.74 16.60
C ILE A 249 -3.44 11.46 16.36
N VAL A 250 -4.54 10.79 16.69
CA VAL A 250 -5.90 11.36 16.60
C VAL A 250 -6.51 11.42 18.01
N THR A 251 -6.95 12.62 18.41
CA THR A 251 -7.60 12.80 19.70
C THR A 251 -8.91 13.59 19.57
N GLY A 252 -9.61 13.79 20.67
CA GLY A 252 -10.90 14.48 20.77
C GLY A 252 -11.74 13.86 21.88
N ILE A 253 -12.74 14.59 22.36
CA ILE A 253 -13.61 14.13 23.44
C ILE A 253 -14.37 12.85 23.05
N PRO A 254 -14.78 12.01 24.02
CA PRO A 254 -15.65 10.87 23.74
C PRO A 254 -16.94 11.30 23.02
N GLY A 255 -17.29 10.59 21.93
CA GLY A 255 -18.47 10.91 21.13
C GLY A 255 -18.28 12.04 20.11
N ALA A 256 -17.05 12.56 19.91
CA ALA A 256 -16.74 13.54 18.87
C ALA A 256 -16.73 13.00 17.43
N GLY A 257 -16.86 11.68 17.25
CA GLY A 257 -16.88 11.07 15.92
C GLY A 257 -15.51 10.67 15.37
N LYS A 258 -14.47 10.58 16.22
CA LYS A 258 -13.10 10.19 15.82
C LYS A 258 -13.06 8.95 14.95
N SER A 259 -13.57 7.83 15.45
CA SER A 259 -13.54 6.54 14.76
C SER A 259 -14.33 6.59 13.43
N GLU A 260 -15.49 7.23 13.43
CA GLU A 260 -16.31 7.38 12.21
C GLU A 260 -15.62 8.21 11.12
N TRP A 261 -14.96 9.31 11.51
CA TRP A 261 -14.20 10.13 10.58
C TRP A 261 -12.96 9.40 10.08
N LEU A 262 -12.28 8.70 10.99
CA LEU A 262 -11.09 7.94 10.68
C LEU A 262 -11.36 6.77 9.73
N ASP A 263 -12.49 6.06 9.92
CA ASP A 263 -12.94 5.00 9.03
C ASP A 263 -13.04 5.52 7.57
N GLU A 264 -13.59 6.72 7.39
CA GLU A 264 -13.67 7.32 6.05
C GLU A 264 -12.31 7.77 5.52
N LEU A 265 -11.49 8.40 6.35
CA LEU A 265 -10.13 8.79 5.97
C LEU A 265 -9.36 7.63 5.38
N VAL A 266 -9.31 6.49 6.12
CA VAL A 266 -8.51 5.34 5.68
C VAL A 266 -9.11 4.62 4.47
N LEU A 267 -10.44 4.59 4.33
CA LEU A 267 -11.09 4.09 3.12
C LEU A 267 -10.72 4.94 1.90
N ARG A 268 -10.74 6.26 2.02
CA ARG A 268 -10.36 7.19 0.94
C ARG A 268 -8.90 6.99 0.53
N LEU A 269 -7.99 6.89 1.50
CA LEU A 269 -6.59 6.60 1.23
C LEU A 269 -6.40 5.21 0.59
N CYS A 270 -7.14 4.21 1.04
CA CYS A 270 -7.13 2.87 0.46
C CYS A 270 -7.55 2.89 -1.01
N MET A 271 -8.65 3.53 -1.32
CA MET A 271 -9.21 3.58 -2.67
C MET A 271 -8.35 4.37 -3.66
N ARG A 272 -7.80 5.50 -3.21
CA ARG A 272 -7.00 6.40 -4.06
C ARG A 272 -5.56 5.92 -4.26
N HIS A 273 -4.98 5.28 -3.24
CA HIS A 273 -3.56 4.93 -3.21
C HIS A 273 -3.29 3.43 -3.05
N GLN A 274 -4.35 2.61 -3.04
CA GLN A 274 -4.27 1.15 -2.88
C GLN A 274 -3.56 0.72 -1.58
N TRP A 275 -3.68 1.52 -0.53
CA TRP A 275 -3.11 1.21 0.78
C TRP A 275 -4.09 0.35 1.57
N LYS A 276 -3.87 -0.96 1.60
CA LYS A 276 -4.70 -1.90 2.36
C LYS A 276 -4.65 -1.57 3.86
N ILE A 277 -5.77 -1.78 4.54
CA ILE A 277 -6.02 -1.33 5.90
C ILE A 277 -6.03 -2.50 6.87
N ALA A 278 -5.45 -2.31 8.05
CA ALA A 278 -5.61 -3.21 9.19
C ALA A 278 -6.10 -2.43 10.42
N PHE A 279 -7.16 -2.91 11.03
CA PHE A 279 -7.73 -2.34 12.25
C PHE A 279 -7.44 -3.22 13.46
N PHE A 280 -6.94 -2.61 14.52
CA PHE A 280 -7.06 -3.13 15.88
C PHE A 280 -8.00 -2.21 16.65
N SER A 281 -9.28 -2.57 16.66
CA SER A 281 -10.34 -1.76 17.26
C SER A 281 -11.25 -2.61 18.16
N PRO A 282 -10.82 -2.92 19.37
CA PRO A 282 -11.60 -3.75 20.31
C PRO A 282 -12.97 -3.17 20.69
N GLU A 283 -13.16 -1.87 20.52
CA GLU A 283 -14.45 -1.20 20.77
C GLU A 283 -15.46 -1.43 19.65
N ASN A 284 -15.02 -1.74 18.45
CA ASN A 284 -15.86 -2.11 17.30
C ASN A 284 -16.16 -3.62 17.28
N ASN A 285 -16.66 -4.15 18.39
CA ASN A 285 -17.03 -5.56 18.52
C ASN A 285 -18.55 -5.70 18.72
N PRO A 286 -19.22 -6.60 18.01
CA PRO A 286 -18.71 -7.55 17.00
C PRO A 286 -18.24 -6.85 15.71
N ILE A 287 -17.19 -7.42 15.07
CA ILE A 287 -16.54 -6.86 13.87
C ILE A 287 -17.57 -6.58 12.75
N VAL A 288 -18.62 -7.37 12.65
CA VAL A 288 -19.69 -7.18 11.65
C VAL A 288 -20.34 -5.80 11.74
N TYR A 289 -20.38 -5.17 12.92
CA TYR A 289 -20.92 -3.81 13.07
C TYR A 289 -19.96 -2.77 12.49
N HIS A 290 -18.67 -3.00 12.57
CA HIS A 290 -17.68 -2.17 11.91
C HIS A 290 -17.74 -2.33 10.38
N LEU A 291 -17.76 -3.57 9.89
CA LEU A 291 -17.90 -3.85 8.45
C LEU A 291 -19.15 -3.20 7.86
N ARG A 292 -20.28 -3.25 8.58
CA ARG A 292 -21.50 -2.53 8.19
C ARG A 292 -21.25 -1.04 7.93
N LYS A 293 -20.57 -0.34 8.84
CA LYS A 293 -20.25 1.08 8.71
C LYS A 293 -19.38 1.37 7.49
N LEU A 294 -18.38 0.51 7.25
CA LEU A 294 -17.52 0.64 6.07
C LEU A 294 -18.31 0.43 4.79
N ILE A 295 -19.25 -0.53 4.76
CA ILE A 295 -20.15 -0.77 3.62
C ILE A 295 -21.06 0.44 3.36
N GLU A 296 -21.64 1.04 4.41
CA GLU A 296 -22.45 2.26 4.28
C GLU A 296 -21.63 3.38 3.62
N LYS A 297 -20.39 3.58 4.05
CA LYS A 297 -19.47 4.57 3.46
C LYS A 297 -19.11 4.25 2.00
N LEU A 298 -18.80 2.99 1.68
CA LEU A 298 -18.45 2.58 0.32
C LEU A 298 -19.61 2.74 -0.66
N THR A 299 -20.81 2.41 -0.24
CA THR A 299 -21.99 2.39 -1.11
C THR A 299 -22.77 3.69 -1.16
N GLY A 300 -22.60 4.56 -0.16
CA GLY A 300 -23.45 5.74 0.04
C GLY A 300 -24.89 5.39 0.40
N ARG A 301 -25.15 4.19 0.92
CA ARG A 301 -26.48 3.66 1.21
C ARG A 301 -26.56 3.14 2.64
N ARG A 302 -27.76 3.27 3.23
CA ARG A 302 -28.03 2.64 4.52
C ARG A 302 -27.94 1.10 4.39
N PHE A 303 -27.27 0.47 5.33
CA PHE A 303 -27.15 -0.99 5.39
C PHE A 303 -28.48 -1.63 5.85
N GLN A 304 -29.44 -1.62 4.95
CA GLN A 304 -30.75 -2.19 5.18
C GLN A 304 -31.38 -2.62 3.86
N ASN A 305 -31.95 -3.82 3.83
CA ASN A 305 -32.68 -4.30 2.66
C ASN A 305 -33.86 -3.36 2.35
N GLY A 306 -34.07 -3.04 1.06
CA GLY A 306 -35.12 -2.12 0.63
C GLY A 306 -34.78 -0.63 0.74
N CYS A 307 -33.60 -0.25 1.29
CA CYS A 307 -33.11 1.12 1.37
C CYS A 307 -32.06 1.47 0.31
N GLY A 308 -32.15 0.88 -0.88
CA GLY A 308 -31.21 1.08 -1.98
C GLY A 308 -29.95 0.19 -1.89
N MET A 309 -29.81 -0.58 -0.81
CA MET A 309 -28.80 -1.65 -0.72
C MET A 309 -29.33 -2.87 -1.46
N THR A 310 -28.67 -3.24 -2.53
CA THR A 310 -28.96 -4.47 -3.29
C THR A 310 -28.00 -5.58 -2.89
N GLU A 311 -28.40 -6.83 -3.14
CA GLU A 311 -27.51 -7.98 -2.88
C GLU A 311 -26.21 -7.89 -3.68
N GLY A 312 -26.27 -7.43 -4.93
CA GLY A 312 -25.07 -7.19 -5.76
C GLY A 312 -24.14 -6.14 -5.18
N LEU A 313 -24.67 -5.03 -4.61
CA LEU A 313 -23.86 -4.04 -3.90
C LEU A 313 -23.24 -4.60 -2.63
N LEU A 314 -23.98 -5.42 -1.90
CA LEU A 314 -23.48 -6.08 -0.68
C LEU A 314 -22.30 -7.00 -1.03
N LEU A 315 -22.47 -7.89 -2.00
CA LEU A 315 -21.42 -8.83 -2.43
C LEU A 315 -20.17 -8.10 -2.92
N ARG A 316 -20.31 -7.06 -3.74
CA ARG A 316 -19.17 -6.23 -4.18
C ARG A 316 -18.47 -5.53 -3.03
N SER A 317 -19.23 -5.08 -2.03
CA SER A 317 -18.65 -4.46 -0.83
C SER A 317 -17.87 -5.48 -0.01
N GLU A 318 -18.41 -6.69 0.14
CA GLU A 318 -17.74 -7.79 0.83
C GLU A 318 -16.45 -8.20 0.11
N GLU A 319 -16.47 -8.32 -1.21
CA GLU A 319 -15.27 -8.59 -2.03
C GLU A 319 -14.21 -7.50 -1.83
N PHE A 320 -14.59 -6.23 -1.94
CA PHE A 320 -13.67 -5.12 -1.72
C PHE A 320 -13.07 -5.13 -0.30
N LEU A 321 -13.90 -5.34 0.72
CA LEU A 321 -13.43 -5.39 2.12
C LEU A 321 -12.56 -6.62 2.38
N ALA A 322 -12.89 -7.78 1.80
CA ALA A 322 -12.09 -9.00 1.92
C ALA A 322 -10.67 -8.82 1.34
N GLU A 323 -10.56 -8.06 0.25
CA GLU A 323 -9.27 -7.76 -0.37
C GLU A 323 -8.46 -6.70 0.40
N ASN A 324 -9.12 -5.65 0.88
CA ASN A 324 -8.45 -4.42 1.29
C ASN A 324 -8.46 -4.15 2.80
N VAL A 325 -9.27 -4.87 3.59
CA VAL A 325 -9.46 -4.59 5.01
C VAL A 325 -9.26 -5.84 5.86
N CYS A 326 -8.42 -5.72 6.88
CA CYS A 326 -8.17 -6.76 7.87
C CYS A 326 -8.53 -6.27 9.28
N HIS A 327 -8.92 -7.18 10.17
CA HIS A 327 -9.14 -6.89 11.58
C HIS A 327 -8.24 -7.77 12.44
N ILE A 328 -7.49 -7.15 13.35
CA ILE A 328 -6.69 -7.84 14.35
C ILE A 328 -7.58 -8.08 15.57
N ALA A 329 -7.96 -9.33 15.81
CA ALA A 329 -8.75 -9.74 16.95
C ALA A 329 -7.98 -10.78 17.77
N LEU A 330 -7.30 -10.34 18.83
CA LEU A 330 -6.51 -11.21 19.69
C LEU A 330 -7.39 -11.87 20.74
N LYS A 331 -7.15 -13.15 20.99
CA LYS A 331 -7.65 -13.83 22.18
C LYS A 331 -6.67 -13.59 23.36
N GLY A 332 -7.19 -13.10 24.48
CA GLY A 332 -6.40 -12.79 25.68
C GLY A 332 -5.71 -11.42 25.62
N SER A 333 -4.56 -11.31 26.28
CA SER A 333 -3.83 -10.05 26.46
C SER A 333 -3.43 -9.39 25.15
N ALA A 334 -3.70 -8.10 25.02
CA ALA A 334 -3.35 -7.27 23.87
C ALA A 334 -2.15 -6.37 24.19
N THR A 335 -0.98 -6.98 24.42
CA THR A 335 0.24 -6.20 24.57
C THR A 335 0.65 -5.57 23.23
N PRO A 336 1.35 -4.41 23.23
CA PRO A 336 1.83 -3.76 22.02
C PRO A 336 2.61 -4.70 21.10
N GLU A 337 3.52 -5.50 21.67
CA GLU A 337 4.37 -6.42 20.94
C GLU A 337 3.56 -7.51 20.22
N ARG A 338 2.55 -8.09 20.89
CA ARG A 338 1.68 -9.11 20.28
C ARG A 338 0.83 -8.53 19.15
N VAL A 339 0.31 -7.32 19.33
CA VAL A 339 -0.48 -6.64 18.30
C VAL A 339 0.40 -6.30 17.11
N LEU A 340 1.61 -5.75 17.34
CA LEU A 340 2.57 -5.42 16.28
C LEU A 340 3.10 -6.65 15.58
N ALA A 341 3.28 -7.79 16.26
CA ALA A 341 3.62 -9.05 15.62
C ALA A 341 2.54 -9.47 14.60
N LYS A 342 1.24 -9.33 14.96
CA LYS A 342 0.15 -9.58 14.00
C LYS A 342 0.06 -8.53 12.90
N ALA A 343 0.35 -7.28 13.21
CA ALA A 343 0.45 -6.24 12.20
C ALA A 343 1.58 -6.54 11.19
N ARG A 344 2.74 -7.02 11.65
CA ARG A 344 3.84 -7.48 10.79
C ARG A 344 3.38 -8.61 9.84
N GLU A 345 2.69 -9.62 10.36
CA GLU A 345 2.13 -10.69 9.52
C GLU A 345 1.23 -10.12 8.41
N LEU A 346 0.39 -9.12 8.73
CA LEU A 346 -0.49 -8.48 7.74
C LEU A 346 0.27 -7.63 6.71
N VAL A 347 1.38 -7.00 7.09
CA VAL A 347 2.27 -6.36 6.12
C VAL A 347 2.81 -7.39 5.14
N LEU A 348 3.39 -8.48 5.66
CA LEU A 348 4.08 -9.49 4.86
C LEU A 348 3.10 -10.30 3.99
N ARG A 349 2.00 -10.80 4.57
CA ARG A 349 1.08 -11.70 3.89
C ARG A 349 0.00 -11.01 3.09
N ARG A 350 -0.46 -9.82 3.51
CA ARG A 350 -1.60 -9.12 2.90
C ARG A 350 -1.26 -7.77 2.29
N GLY A 351 -0.04 -7.28 2.50
CA GLY A 351 0.40 -5.98 2.00
C GLY A 351 -0.29 -4.78 2.63
N CYS A 352 -0.76 -4.89 3.87
CA CYS A 352 -1.36 -3.77 4.59
C CYS A 352 -0.37 -2.62 4.76
N ARG A 353 -0.83 -1.38 4.52
CA ARG A 353 -0.02 -0.16 4.62
C ARG A 353 -0.60 0.90 5.55
N ILE A 354 -1.84 0.74 5.97
CA ILE A 354 -2.47 1.58 6.99
C ILE A 354 -2.82 0.70 8.17
N PHE A 355 -2.40 1.13 9.37
CA PHE A 355 -2.71 0.45 10.62
C PHE A 355 -3.42 1.42 11.56
N VAL A 356 -4.64 1.10 11.94
CA VAL A 356 -5.46 1.89 12.87
C VAL A 356 -5.57 1.16 14.20
N PHE A 357 -5.15 1.81 15.27
CA PHE A 357 -5.23 1.31 16.63
C PHE A 357 -6.19 2.21 17.43
N ASP A 358 -7.41 1.75 17.63
CA ASP A 358 -8.51 2.56 18.20
C ASP A 358 -9.22 1.82 19.35
N PRO A 359 -9.06 2.30 20.59
CA PRO A 359 -8.11 3.31 21.08
C PRO A 359 -6.87 2.71 21.77
N VAL A 360 -5.86 3.55 22.01
CA VAL A 360 -4.60 3.20 22.70
C VAL A 360 -4.82 2.62 24.10
N ASN A 361 -5.84 3.07 24.85
CA ASN A 361 -6.14 2.59 26.19
C ASN A 361 -6.69 1.14 26.23
N ARG A 362 -6.87 0.49 25.09
CA ARG A 362 -7.23 -0.94 24.98
C ARG A 362 -6.01 -1.86 24.90
N PHE A 363 -4.82 -1.30 24.80
CA PHE A 363 -3.62 -2.10 25.00
C PHE A 363 -3.43 -2.41 26.49
N GLU A 364 -2.85 -3.56 26.76
CA GLU A 364 -2.40 -3.88 28.10
C GLU A 364 -1.10 -3.12 28.39
N HIS A 365 -1.21 -2.16 29.30
CA HIS A 365 -0.08 -1.35 29.73
C HIS A 365 0.56 -2.00 30.97
N THR A 366 1.75 -2.58 30.78
CA THR A 366 2.49 -3.23 31.87
C THR A 366 3.88 -2.58 32.03
N PRO A 367 3.99 -1.44 32.73
CA PRO A 367 5.29 -0.82 33.00
C PRO A 367 6.23 -1.77 33.70
N ALA A 368 7.50 -1.77 33.33
CA ALA A 368 8.53 -2.54 34.06
C ALA A 368 8.70 -2.01 35.52
N PRO A 369 9.14 -2.85 36.47
CA PRO A 369 9.42 -2.39 37.81
C PRO A 369 10.37 -1.19 37.84
N GLY A 370 9.94 -0.06 38.44
CA GLY A 370 10.70 1.18 38.50
C GLY A 370 10.58 2.11 37.28
N GLN A 371 9.84 1.73 36.26
CA GLN A 371 9.58 2.57 35.10
C GLN A 371 8.42 3.54 35.37
N SER A 372 8.61 4.84 35.11
CA SER A 372 7.53 5.81 35.22
C SER A 372 6.54 5.64 34.05
N GLU A 373 5.28 6.05 34.25
CA GLU A 373 4.25 6.03 33.21
C GLU A 373 4.70 6.80 31.93
N THR A 374 5.33 7.95 32.11
CA THR A 374 5.86 8.76 31.00
C THR A 374 6.93 8.00 30.21
N GLN A 375 7.87 7.33 30.88
CA GLN A 375 8.88 6.51 30.21
C GLN A 375 8.25 5.33 29.47
N TYR A 376 7.25 4.68 30.07
CA TYR A 376 6.53 3.59 29.44
C TYR A 376 5.83 4.07 28.16
N LEU A 377 5.06 5.17 28.23
CA LEU A 377 4.38 5.74 27.07
C LEU A 377 5.34 6.21 25.98
N SER A 378 6.50 6.75 26.37
CA SER A 378 7.56 7.10 25.44
C SER A 378 8.06 5.87 24.67
N ASN A 379 8.33 4.77 25.36
CA ASN A 379 8.74 3.49 24.74
C ASN A 379 7.63 2.89 23.88
N PHE A 380 6.39 2.93 24.36
CA PHE A 380 5.22 2.51 23.60
C PHE A 380 5.14 3.24 22.25
N LEU A 381 5.24 4.57 22.23
CA LEU A 381 5.20 5.35 20.99
C LEU A 381 6.39 5.05 20.07
N ASN A 382 7.58 4.77 20.62
CA ASN A 382 8.73 4.37 19.82
C ASN A 382 8.46 3.08 19.05
N LEU A 383 7.87 2.05 19.68
CA LEU A 383 7.53 0.79 19.01
C LEU A 383 6.66 1.02 17.75
N PHE A 384 5.67 1.91 17.84
CA PHE A 384 4.79 2.21 16.70
C PHE A 384 5.49 3.08 15.64
N THR A 385 6.37 3.99 16.04
CA THR A 385 7.17 4.80 15.11
C THR A 385 8.18 3.94 14.36
N GLU A 386 8.85 3.04 15.06
CA GLU A 386 9.77 2.06 14.47
C GLU A 386 9.05 1.13 13.50
N PHE A 387 7.89 0.59 13.92
CA PHE A 387 7.05 -0.21 13.04
C PHE A 387 6.64 0.54 11.78
N ALA A 388 6.18 1.80 11.91
CA ALA A 388 5.80 2.63 10.77
C ALA A 388 6.96 2.80 9.78
N THR A 389 8.15 3.06 10.30
CA THR A 389 9.37 3.30 9.51
C THR A 389 9.87 2.03 8.86
N GLN A 390 10.01 0.95 9.64
CA GLN A 390 10.58 -0.32 9.19
C GLN A 390 9.71 -0.98 8.11
N TYR A 391 8.37 -0.96 8.29
CA TYR A 391 7.45 -1.63 7.39
C TYR A 391 6.79 -0.69 6.36
N ASN A 392 7.26 0.55 6.25
CA ASN A 392 6.75 1.54 5.31
C ASN A 392 5.22 1.69 5.40
N CYS A 393 4.71 1.88 6.62
CA CYS A 393 3.28 1.95 6.92
C CYS A 393 2.89 3.32 7.45
N LEU A 394 1.62 3.70 7.24
CA LEU A 394 0.96 4.78 7.97
C LEU A 394 0.34 4.18 9.23
N VAL A 395 0.83 4.57 10.39
CA VAL A 395 0.32 4.11 11.70
C VAL A 395 -0.53 5.21 12.31
N ILE A 396 -1.75 4.88 12.72
CA ILE A 396 -2.70 5.81 13.30
C ILE A 396 -3.09 5.32 14.69
N LEU A 397 -2.80 6.12 15.71
CA LEU A 397 -3.18 5.84 17.08
C LEU A 397 -4.29 6.79 17.52
N VAL A 398 -5.41 6.25 18.00
CA VAL A 398 -6.48 7.02 18.60
C VAL A 398 -6.26 7.09 20.11
N ALA A 399 -6.03 8.28 20.62
CA ALA A 399 -5.78 8.51 22.03
C ALA A 399 -6.87 9.42 22.64
N HIS A 400 -7.32 9.09 23.84
CA HIS A 400 -8.29 9.93 24.55
C HIS A 400 -7.60 11.08 25.28
N PRO A 401 -8.23 12.28 25.32
CA PRO A 401 -7.72 13.36 26.13
C PRO A 401 -7.88 13.03 27.63
N ARG A 402 -7.07 13.68 28.47
CA ARG A 402 -7.29 13.69 29.91
C ARG A 402 -8.69 14.24 30.22
N LYS A 403 -9.14 14.02 31.45
CA LYS A 403 -10.44 14.56 31.88
C LYS A 403 -10.43 16.08 31.81
N MET A 404 -11.21 16.61 30.87
CA MET A 404 -11.36 18.05 30.68
C MET A 404 -12.37 18.62 31.69
N ASN A 405 -12.03 19.74 32.31
CA ASN A 405 -12.96 20.45 33.19
C ASN A 405 -13.95 21.25 32.33
N ARG A 406 -15.23 21.10 32.64
CA ARG A 406 -16.26 21.94 32.00
C ARG A 406 -16.13 23.39 32.48
N ASN A 407 -16.32 24.30 31.57
CA ASN A 407 -16.42 25.70 31.93
C ASN A 407 -17.64 25.89 32.85
N PRO A 408 -17.48 26.42 34.08
CA PRO A 408 -18.56 26.49 35.07
C PRO A 408 -19.66 27.48 34.65
N VAL A 409 -19.36 28.43 33.75
CA VAL A 409 -20.32 29.44 33.28
C VAL A 409 -21.11 28.97 32.07
N THR A 410 -20.43 28.41 31.09
CA THR A 410 -21.05 27.97 29.81
C THR A 410 -21.47 26.49 29.83
N ASN A 411 -21.09 25.75 30.87
CA ASN A 411 -21.23 24.27 30.96
C ASN A 411 -20.70 23.49 29.75
N HIS A 412 -19.89 24.15 28.92
CA HIS A 412 -19.27 23.57 27.74
C HIS A 412 -17.90 22.96 28.10
N THR A 413 -17.59 21.79 27.57
CA THR A 413 -16.25 21.20 27.66
C THR A 413 -15.39 21.86 26.58
N PRO A 414 -14.25 22.50 26.93
CA PRO A 414 -13.39 23.10 25.92
C PRO A 414 -12.86 22.02 24.95
N ARG A 415 -12.56 22.43 23.73
CA ARG A 415 -11.90 21.58 22.77
C ARG A 415 -10.55 21.15 23.34
N PRO A 416 -10.23 19.82 23.38
CA PRO A 416 -8.87 19.39 23.72
C PRO A 416 -7.90 19.80 22.61
N ASP A 417 -6.66 19.99 22.96
CA ASP A 417 -5.55 20.07 22.02
C ASP A 417 -4.68 18.80 22.11
N MET A 418 -3.61 18.73 21.30
CA MET A 418 -2.72 17.60 21.30
C MET A 418 -1.91 17.42 22.61
N TYR A 419 -1.76 18.47 23.43
CA TYR A 419 -1.13 18.40 24.75
C TYR A 419 -2.08 17.87 25.82
N ASP A 420 -3.38 17.86 25.55
CA ASP A 420 -4.38 17.30 26.45
C ASP A 420 -4.51 15.78 26.36
N VAL A 421 -3.76 15.11 25.48
CA VAL A 421 -3.74 13.64 25.40
C VAL A 421 -3.30 13.06 26.74
N ASN A 422 -4.09 12.09 27.23
CA ASN A 422 -3.84 11.48 28.52
C ASN A 422 -2.48 10.77 28.54
N GLY A 423 -1.67 11.09 29.55
CA GLY A 423 -0.46 10.38 29.91
C GLY A 423 0.85 11.08 29.55
N SER A 424 0.98 11.83 28.47
CA SER A 424 2.27 12.46 28.15
C SER A 424 2.22 13.45 26.98
N ALA A 425 2.99 14.54 27.10
CA ALA A 425 3.34 15.43 25.97
C ALA A 425 4.08 14.67 24.83
N ASP A 426 4.55 13.46 25.08
CA ASP A 426 5.23 12.65 24.07
C ASP A 426 4.33 12.26 22.90
N PHE A 427 3.01 12.17 23.11
CA PHE A 427 2.08 12.00 22.00
C PHE A 427 2.20 13.12 20.96
N PHE A 428 2.32 14.37 21.41
CA PHE A 428 2.57 15.47 20.51
C PHE A 428 4.01 15.43 19.97
N ASN A 429 5.00 15.23 20.82
CA ASN A 429 6.42 15.32 20.43
C ASN A 429 6.79 14.29 19.38
N LYS A 430 6.34 13.04 19.52
CA LYS A 430 6.69 11.91 18.65
C LYS A 430 5.79 11.76 17.42
N ALA A 431 4.58 12.34 17.43
CA ALA A 431 3.69 12.34 16.28
C ALA A 431 4.33 13.06 15.08
N ASP A 432 4.17 12.49 13.90
CA ASP A 432 4.42 13.20 12.64
C ASP A 432 3.21 14.05 12.25
N TYR A 433 2.00 13.55 12.58
CA TYR A 433 0.74 14.28 12.44
C TYR A 433 -0.04 14.26 13.74
N GLY A 434 -0.59 15.40 14.11
CA GLY A 434 -1.47 15.55 15.26
C GLY A 434 -2.84 16.10 14.84
N LEU A 435 -3.88 15.32 15.07
CA LEU A 435 -5.24 15.62 14.65
C LEU A 435 -6.18 15.66 15.85
N VAL A 436 -7.04 16.67 15.88
CA VAL A 436 -8.09 16.80 16.91
C VAL A 436 -9.45 16.83 16.23
N VAL A 437 -10.32 15.88 16.57
CA VAL A 437 -11.68 15.80 16.05
C VAL A 437 -12.64 16.38 17.08
N GLU A 438 -13.38 17.40 16.67
CA GLU A 438 -14.42 18.07 17.47
C GLU A 438 -15.76 17.99 16.76
N ARG A 439 -16.81 17.64 17.50
CA ARG A 439 -18.18 17.67 17.00
C ARG A 439 -18.95 18.80 17.70
N ASP A 440 -19.36 19.77 16.93
CA ASP A 440 -20.28 20.81 17.35
C ASP A 440 -21.72 20.35 17.08
N LYS A 441 -22.43 20.03 18.14
CA LYS A 441 -23.81 19.52 18.05
C LYS A 441 -24.83 20.64 17.82
N GLU A 442 -24.49 21.85 18.15
CA GLU A 442 -25.42 23.03 17.99
C GLU A 442 -25.45 23.43 16.53
N VAL A 443 -24.31 23.51 15.89
CA VAL A 443 -24.17 23.86 14.47
C VAL A 443 -24.33 22.62 13.57
N GLY A 444 -24.11 21.43 14.10
CA GLY A 444 -24.23 20.17 13.35
C GLY A 444 -23.01 19.82 12.51
N VAL A 445 -21.85 20.38 12.83
CA VAL A 445 -20.60 20.12 12.09
C VAL A 445 -19.60 19.30 12.89
N THR A 446 -18.69 18.68 12.15
CA THR A 446 -17.45 18.08 12.70
C THR A 446 -16.26 18.84 12.13
N ARG A 447 -15.43 19.37 13.02
CA ARG A 447 -14.19 20.07 12.66
C ARG A 447 -13.00 19.16 12.96
N VAL A 448 -12.09 19.07 12.01
CA VAL A 448 -10.83 18.34 12.15
C VAL A 448 -9.70 19.36 12.12
N TYR A 449 -9.10 19.54 13.28
CA TYR A 449 -7.95 20.42 13.44
C TYR A 449 -6.67 19.62 13.20
N VAL A 450 -5.90 20.04 12.22
CA VAL A 450 -4.56 19.54 11.99
C VAL A 450 -3.59 20.44 12.75
N GLU A 451 -3.23 20.03 13.97
CA GLU A 451 -2.39 20.85 14.86
C GLU A 451 -0.90 20.60 14.65
N LYS A 452 -0.56 19.48 14.01
CA LYS A 452 0.82 19.16 13.67
C LYS A 452 0.92 18.51 12.31
N VAL A 453 1.82 19.02 11.49
CA VAL A 453 2.40 18.37 10.31
C VAL A 453 3.90 18.59 10.38
N LYS A 454 4.67 17.53 10.60
CA LYS A 454 6.12 17.62 10.84
C LYS A 454 6.88 18.07 9.60
N PHE A 455 6.44 17.66 8.43
CA PHE A 455 7.13 17.92 7.15
C PHE A 455 6.33 18.93 6.33
N LYS A 456 6.93 20.07 6.00
CA LYS A 456 6.26 21.19 5.36
C LYS A 456 5.66 20.88 3.99
N HIS A 457 6.23 19.94 3.23
CA HIS A 457 5.72 19.56 1.92
C HIS A 457 4.41 18.76 2.00
N LEU A 458 4.05 18.25 3.19
CA LEU A 458 2.85 17.48 3.43
C LEU A 458 1.67 18.32 3.94
N GLY A 459 1.93 19.59 4.30
CA GLY A 459 0.91 20.51 4.76
C GLY A 459 1.39 21.53 5.78
N THR A 460 0.52 22.48 6.07
CA THR A 460 0.81 23.58 7.01
C THR A 460 -0.04 23.51 8.27
N GLY A 461 -0.93 22.50 8.36
CA GLY A 461 -1.96 22.47 9.38
C GLY A 461 -3.11 23.43 9.11
N GLY A 462 -4.15 23.34 9.92
CA GLY A 462 -5.36 24.16 9.76
C GLY A 462 -6.61 23.42 10.24
N VAL A 463 -7.76 23.81 9.74
CA VAL A 463 -9.06 23.22 10.09
C VAL A 463 -9.82 22.84 8.82
N ALA A 464 -10.33 21.63 8.79
CA ALA A 464 -11.31 21.18 7.80
C ALA A 464 -12.66 20.94 8.49
N THR A 465 -13.74 21.41 7.88
CA THR A 465 -15.09 21.33 8.45
C THR A 465 -15.99 20.45 7.58
N PHE A 466 -16.76 19.60 8.25
CA PHE A 466 -17.59 18.57 7.61
C PHE A 466 -18.99 18.53 8.22
N VAL A 467 -19.97 18.17 7.40
CA VAL A 467 -21.28 17.70 7.86
C VAL A 467 -21.31 16.18 7.80
N TYR A 468 -21.77 15.56 8.88
CA TYR A 468 -21.95 14.12 8.93
C TYR A 468 -23.28 13.71 8.31
N ASP A 469 -23.25 12.85 7.29
CA ASP A 469 -24.44 12.23 6.72
C ASP A 469 -24.80 10.94 7.47
N PRO A 470 -25.93 10.90 8.20
CA PRO A 470 -26.30 9.71 8.98
C PRO A 470 -26.78 8.53 8.13
N VAL A 471 -27.00 8.72 6.83
CA VAL A 471 -27.46 7.66 5.91
C VAL A 471 -26.27 6.81 5.44
N SER A 472 -25.26 7.50 4.94
CA SER A 472 -24.04 6.88 4.40
C SER A 472 -22.91 6.76 5.43
N GLY A 473 -23.03 7.48 6.55
CA GLY A 473 -21.95 7.61 7.53
C GLY A 473 -20.78 8.47 7.05
N ARG A 474 -20.92 9.20 5.94
CA ARG A 474 -19.85 10.01 5.32
C ARG A 474 -19.74 11.40 5.94
N TYR A 475 -18.56 11.96 5.79
CA TYR A 475 -18.24 13.34 6.14
C TYR A 475 -18.14 14.17 4.86
N LEU A 476 -19.12 15.04 4.67
CA LEU A 476 -19.24 15.90 3.49
C LEU A 476 -18.62 17.25 3.78
N PRO A 477 -17.67 17.75 2.96
CA PRO A 477 -17.12 19.09 3.11
C PRO A 477 -18.21 20.15 3.11
N CYS A 478 -18.07 21.18 3.94
CA CYS A 478 -19.01 22.27 4.03
C CYS A 478 -18.30 23.59 4.33
N GLU A 479 -18.93 24.70 3.95
CA GLU A 479 -18.52 26.02 4.36
C GLU A 479 -19.30 26.40 5.63
N GLU A 480 -18.61 26.97 6.61
CA GLU A 480 -19.20 27.46 7.86
C GLU A 480 -18.99 28.96 7.95
N SER A 481 -20.10 29.70 8.08
CA SER A 481 -20.04 31.14 8.34
C SER A 481 -19.54 31.42 9.75
N GLN A 482 -18.48 32.21 9.85
CA GLN A 482 -17.93 32.67 11.12
C GLN A 482 -18.67 33.93 11.67
N ASP A 483 -19.70 34.42 10.95
CA ASP A 483 -20.49 35.58 11.36
C ASP A 483 -21.40 35.20 12.55
N PRO A 484 -21.18 35.77 13.74
CA PRO A 484 -21.98 35.45 14.92
C PRO A 484 -23.44 35.90 14.81
N SER A 485 -23.76 36.79 13.87
CA SER A 485 -25.13 37.27 13.62
C SER A 485 -25.98 36.25 12.87
N VAL A 486 -25.35 35.27 12.20
CA VAL A 486 -26.05 34.19 11.49
C VAL A 486 -26.49 33.14 12.50
N PRO A 487 -27.78 32.75 12.56
CA PRO A 487 -28.23 31.64 13.42
C PRO A 487 -27.46 30.34 13.16
N PRO A 488 -27.19 29.54 14.19
CA PRO A 488 -26.39 28.30 14.06
C PRO A 488 -26.88 27.40 12.93
N GLU A 489 -28.18 27.23 12.78
CA GLU A 489 -28.81 26.37 11.75
C GLU A 489 -28.63 26.89 10.32
N GLN A 490 -28.20 28.14 10.14
CA GLN A 490 -27.96 28.76 8.83
C GLN A 490 -26.47 28.97 8.54
N ARG A 491 -25.59 28.67 9.51
CA ARG A 491 -24.15 28.88 9.36
C ARG A 491 -23.49 27.90 8.42
N VAL A 492 -24.10 26.72 8.18
CA VAL A 492 -23.51 25.65 7.43
C VAL A 492 -24.11 25.57 6.04
N ARG A 493 -23.22 25.56 5.04
CA ARG A 493 -23.61 25.35 3.65
C ARG A 493 -22.80 24.12 3.11
N ASN A 494 -23.52 23.08 2.73
CA ASN A 494 -22.90 21.95 2.08
C ASN A 494 -22.32 22.36 0.73
N THR A 495 -21.04 22.12 0.52
CA THR A 495 -20.37 22.40 -0.76
C THR A 495 -20.44 21.19 -1.70
N VAL A 496 -20.59 19.99 -1.15
CA VAL A 496 -20.64 18.73 -1.92
C VAL A 496 -21.76 17.85 -1.36
N ASN A 497 -22.54 17.25 -2.26
CA ASN A 497 -23.47 16.18 -1.93
C ASN A 497 -22.98 14.91 -2.63
N ASP A 498 -22.32 14.03 -1.88
CA ASP A 498 -21.78 12.76 -2.40
C ASP A 498 -22.61 11.58 -1.92
N SER A 499 -23.56 11.16 -2.76
CA SER A 499 -24.34 9.92 -2.58
C SER A 499 -23.90 8.80 -3.54
N SER A 500 -22.77 8.99 -4.22
CA SER A 500 -22.24 8.03 -5.20
C SER A 500 -21.78 6.73 -4.54
N CYS A 501 -21.81 5.66 -5.28
CA CYS A 501 -21.14 4.41 -4.90
C CYS A 501 -19.64 4.55 -5.24
N TRP A 502 -18.76 4.32 -4.26
CA TRP A 502 -17.32 4.44 -4.47
C TRP A 502 -16.69 3.14 -5.01
N LEU A 503 -17.43 2.02 -4.94
CA LEU A 503 -16.91 0.74 -5.45
C LEU A 503 -16.67 0.84 -6.96
N PRO A 504 -15.56 0.28 -7.47
CA PRO A 504 -15.29 0.22 -8.90
C PRO A 504 -16.48 -0.42 -9.64
N GLU A 505 -16.86 0.15 -10.77
CA GLU A 505 -17.81 -0.53 -11.66
C GLU A 505 -17.12 -1.80 -12.18
N LYS A 506 -17.65 -2.97 -11.83
CA LYS A 506 -17.33 -4.17 -12.61
C LYS A 506 -18.05 -3.98 -13.93
N GLU A 507 -17.32 -3.92 -15.03
CA GLU A 507 -17.89 -4.14 -16.33
C GLU A 507 -18.65 -5.48 -16.23
N LEU A 508 -19.97 -5.39 -16.27
CA LEU A 508 -20.83 -6.57 -16.40
C LEU A 508 -20.53 -7.12 -17.80
N PHE A 509 -19.70 -8.15 -17.84
CA PHE A 509 -19.59 -8.97 -19.03
C PHE A 509 -20.90 -9.76 -19.15
N GLU A 510 -21.75 -9.37 -20.09
CA GLU A 510 -22.76 -10.23 -20.68
C GLU A 510 -22.12 -11.37 -21.48
#